data_26c332b9b405efc0b7a97430eb1b9a17
#
_entry.id   26c332b9b405efc0b7a97430eb1b9a17
#
_cell.length_a   1.000
_cell.length_b   1.000
_cell.length_c   1.000
_cell.angle_alpha   90.00
_cell.angle_beta   90.00
_cell.angle_gamma   90.00
#
_symmetry.space_group_name_H-M   'P 1'
#
loop_
_entity.id
_entity.type
_entity.pdbx_description
1 polymer ?
#
loop_
_entity_poly.entity_id
_entity_poly.type
_entity_poly.pdbx_seq_one_letter_code
_entity_poly.pdbx_strand_id
1 'polypeptide(L)' 'PIATQRVEESILELKQSLCIVIVTHNMQQAARVSDKTAFFFMGKLIEFDDTDTIFNNAANARTRDYVNGRFG' A
#
# COMPACT_ATOMS: atom_id res chain seq x y z
N PRO A 1 -5.26 16.65 0.56
CA PRO A 1 -4.52 17.92 0.44
C PRO A 1 -3.71 18.00 -0.85
N ILE A 2 -3.49 19.20 -1.31
CA ILE A 2 -2.74 19.44 -2.55
C ILE A 2 -1.32 18.91 -2.47
N ALA A 3 -0.67 19.04 -1.31
CA ALA A 3 0.71 18.55 -1.14
C ALA A 3 0.80 17.03 -1.30
N THR A 4 -0.14 16.29 -0.73
CA THR A 4 -0.19 14.84 -0.86
C THR A 4 -0.41 14.44 -2.32
N GLN A 5 -1.32 15.13 -3.00
CA GLN A 5 -1.62 14.87 -4.39
C GLN A 5 -0.40 15.08 -5.28
N ARG A 6 0.38 16.11 -5.04
CA ARG A 6 1.60 16.38 -5.80
C ARG A 6 2.67 15.31 -5.57
N VAL A 7 2.81 14.83 -4.34
CA VAL A 7 3.73 13.74 -4.04
C VAL A 7 3.32 12.48 -4.80
N GLU A 8 2.04 12.16 -4.80
CA GLU A 8 1.53 10.99 -5.52
C GLU A 8 1.74 11.10 -7.02
N GLU A 9 1.52 12.27 -7.58
CA GLU A 9 1.79 12.52 -9.01
C GLU A 9 3.26 12.31 -9.35
N SER A 10 4.16 12.80 -8.51
CA SER A 10 5.60 12.59 -8.69
C SER A 10 5.97 11.11 -8.63
N ILE A 11 5.38 10.35 -7.71
CA ILE A 11 5.62 8.92 -7.61
C ILE A 11 5.15 8.19 -8.87
N LEU A 12 3.96 8.50 -9.35
CA LEU A 12 3.41 7.88 -10.54
C LEU A 12 4.27 8.15 -11.78
N GLU A 13 4.87 9.33 -11.85
CA GLU A 13 5.78 9.68 -12.93
C GLU A 13 7.12 8.95 -12.80
N LEU A 14 7.73 9.00 -11.62
CA LEU A 14 9.05 8.43 -11.39
C LEU A 14 9.06 6.90 -11.46
N LYS A 15 7.98 6.24 -11.07
CA LYS A 15 7.95 4.77 -11.05
C LYS A 15 8.05 4.15 -12.44
N GLN A 16 7.84 4.94 -13.49
CA GLN A 16 7.98 4.46 -14.87
C GLN A 16 9.43 4.13 -15.22
N SER A 17 10.38 4.76 -14.54
CA SER A 17 11.81 4.56 -14.82
C SER A 17 12.60 4.11 -13.60
N LEU A 18 12.00 4.13 -12.40
CA LEU A 18 12.68 3.80 -11.14
C LEU A 18 11.83 2.81 -10.34
N CYS A 19 12.52 1.97 -9.57
CA CYS A 19 11.85 1.18 -8.54
C CYS A 19 11.76 2.03 -7.28
N ILE A 20 10.53 2.27 -6.80
CA ILE A 20 10.29 3.13 -5.65
C ILE A 20 9.71 2.30 -4.51
N VAL A 21 10.26 2.46 -3.32
CA VAL A 21 9.74 1.83 -2.10
C VAL A 21 9.21 2.92 -1.18
N ILE A 22 7.97 2.74 -0.71
CA ILE A 22 7.31 3.70 0.18
C ILE A 22 6.86 2.96 1.43
N VAL A 23 7.07 3.57 2.58
CA VAL A 23 6.51 3.10 3.85
C VAL A 23 5.46 4.12 4.28
N THR A 24 4.23 3.68 4.49
CA THR A 24 3.14 4.60 4.81
C THR A 24 2.08 3.92 5.67
N HIS A 25 1.39 4.71 6.49
CA HIS A 25 0.18 4.29 7.20
C HIS A 25 -1.08 4.70 6.43
N ASN A 26 -0.92 5.41 5.33
CA ASN A 26 -2.04 5.87 4.53
C ASN A 26 -2.42 4.80 3.51
N MET A 27 -3.46 4.02 3.84
CA MET A 27 -3.94 2.93 3.00
C MET A 27 -4.38 3.42 1.62
N GLN A 28 -5.06 4.55 1.58
CA GLN A 28 -5.55 5.10 0.31
C GLN A 28 -4.41 5.51 -0.61
N GLN A 29 -3.35 6.11 -0.05
CA GLN A 29 -2.17 6.46 -0.82
C GLN A 29 -1.48 5.21 -1.37
N ALA A 30 -1.29 4.20 -0.53
CA ALA A 30 -0.69 2.94 -0.98
C ALA A 30 -1.50 2.32 -2.12
N ALA A 31 -2.83 2.32 -2.00
CA ALA A 31 -3.70 1.75 -3.02
C ALA A 31 -3.59 2.50 -4.36
N ARG A 32 -3.41 3.82 -4.30
CA ARG A 32 -3.38 4.64 -5.51
C ARG A 32 -2.06 4.57 -6.28
N VAL A 33 -0.95 4.47 -5.57
CA VAL A 33 0.36 4.69 -6.22
C VAL A 33 1.21 3.45 -6.37
N SER A 34 0.92 2.36 -5.64
CA SER A 34 1.79 1.19 -5.64
C SER A 34 1.29 0.11 -6.58
N ASP A 35 2.24 -0.63 -7.15
CA ASP A 35 1.96 -1.80 -7.99
C ASP A 35 1.95 -3.07 -7.15
N LYS A 36 2.84 -3.13 -6.15
CA LYS A 36 2.92 -4.21 -5.16
C LYS A 36 2.83 -3.62 -3.78
N THR A 37 2.22 -4.35 -2.86
CA THR A 37 2.07 -3.91 -1.48
C THR A 37 2.47 -5.02 -0.53
N ALA A 38 3.26 -4.64 0.48
CA ALA A 38 3.64 -5.52 1.57
C ALA A 38 2.96 -5.06 2.85
N PHE A 39 2.31 -5.97 3.54
CA PHE A 39 1.71 -5.68 4.83
C PHE A 39 2.56 -6.25 5.95
N PHE A 40 3.03 -5.38 6.84
CA PHE A 40 3.80 -5.75 8.02
C PHE A 40 2.98 -5.55 9.27
N PHE A 41 3.11 -6.48 10.21
CA PHE A 41 2.46 -6.38 11.50
C PHE A 41 3.41 -6.86 12.58
N MET A 42 3.66 -6.02 13.59
CA MET A 42 4.57 -6.32 14.69
C MET A 42 5.96 -6.76 14.21
N GLY A 43 6.47 -6.08 13.20
CA GLY A 43 7.80 -6.34 12.65
C GLY A 43 7.89 -7.56 11.75
N LYS A 44 6.78 -8.21 11.44
CA LYS A 44 6.75 -9.39 10.58
C LYS A 44 6.03 -9.10 9.28
N LEU A 45 6.58 -9.60 8.19
CA LEU A 45 5.89 -9.56 6.90
C LEU A 45 4.74 -10.57 6.92
N ILE A 46 3.52 -10.07 6.84
CA ILE A 46 2.32 -10.90 6.88
C ILE A 46 1.93 -11.34 5.47
N GLU A 47 1.96 -10.41 4.53
CA GLU A 47 1.55 -10.69 3.16
C GLU A 47 2.22 -9.73 2.20
N PHE A 48 2.55 -10.22 1.00
CA PHE A 48 3.12 -9.39 -0.07
C PHE A 48 2.53 -9.88 -1.39
N ASP A 49 1.89 -8.98 -2.12
CA ASP A 49 1.24 -9.33 -3.38
C ASP A 49 0.97 -8.05 -4.19
N ASP A 50 0.37 -8.22 -5.35
CA ASP A 50 -0.13 -7.09 -6.12
C ASP A 50 -1.04 -6.24 -5.24
N THR A 51 -0.98 -4.93 -5.44
CA THR A 51 -1.74 -3.98 -4.62
C THR A 51 -3.24 -4.27 -4.68
N ASP A 52 -3.77 -4.56 -5.86
CA ASP A 52 -5.18 -4.90 -5.99
C ASP A 52 -5.55 -6.13 -5.15
N THR A 53 -4.70 -7.14 -5.14
CA THR A 53 -4.92 -8.35 -4.34
C THR A 53 -4.91 -8.05 -2.85
N ILE A 54 -3.95 -7.26 -2.38
CA ILE A 54 -3.85 -6.90 -0.96
C ILE A 54 -5.09 -6.14 -0.49
N PHE A 55 -5.59 -5.21 -1.29
CA PHE A 55 -6.70 -4.35 -0.87
C PHE A 55 -8.07 -4.97 -1.11
N ASN A 56 -8.22 -5.86 -2.09
CA ASN A 56 -9.52 -6.38 -2.48
C ASN A 56 -9.69 -7.88 -2.28
N ASN A 57 -8.60 -8.63 -2.18
CA ASN A 57 -8.68 -10.10 -2.10
C ASN A 57 -7.48 -10.70 -1.35
N ALA A 58 -7.12 -10.11 -0.21
CA ALA A 58 -6.00 -10.58 0.58
C ALA A 58 -6.24 -12.01 1.09
N ALA A 59 -5.21 -12.83 1.04
CA ALA A 59 -5.27 -14.21 1.51
C ALA A 59 -5.28 -14.31 3.03
N ASN A 60 -4.58 -13.38 3.71
CA ASN A 60 -4.44 -13.40 5.16
C ASN A 60 -5.53 -12.56 5.84
N ALA A 61 -6.17 -13.13 6.86
CA ALA A 61 -7.24 -12.45 7.59
C ALA A 61 -6.77 -11.15 8.26
N ARG A 62 -5.53 -11.09 8.75
CA ARG A 62 -4.99 -9.87 9.35
C ARG A 62 -4.88 -8.75 8.33
N THR A 63 -4.45 -9.08 7.11
CA THR A 63 -4.39 -8.11 6.03
C THR A 63 -5.78 -7.59 5.70
N ARG A 64 -6.74 -8.49 5.55
CA ARG A 64 -8.13 -8.10 5.27
C ARG A 64 -8.69 -7.18 6.33
N ASP A 65 -8.44 -7.50 7.61
CA ASP A 65 -8.94 -6.68 8.71
C ASP A 65 -8.30 -5.29 8.70
N TYR A 66 -6.99 -5.24 8.45
CA TYR A 66 -6.27 -3.97 8.43
C TYR A 66 -6.75 -3.06 7.30
N VAL A 67 -6.84 -3.59 6.08
CA VAL A 67 -7.25 -2.77 4.94
C VAL A 67 -8.73 -2.35 5.03
N ASN A 68 -9.53 -3.08 5.79
CA ASN A 68 -10.93 -2.73 6.03
C ASN A 68 -11.14 -1.91 7.30
N GLY A 69 -10.07 -1.51 7.98
CA GLY A 69 -10.16 -0.72 9.19
C GLY A 69 -10.65 -1.48 10.43
N ARG A 70 -10.53 -2.80 10.43
CA ARG A 70 -11.00 -3.66 11.54
C ARG A 70 -9.85 -4.12 12.44
N PHE A 71 -8.94 -3.24 12.74
CA PHE A 71 -7.82 -3.59 13.60
C PHE A 71 -8.07 -3.11 15.02
N GLY A 72 -7.91 -3.99 15.96
CA GLY A 72 -8.11 -3.67 17.37
C GLY A 72 -8.90 -4.69 18.10
#